data_d872873e2560ecf021ea22508df7df84
#
_entry.id   d872873e2560ecf021ea22508df7df84
#
_cell.length_a   1.000
_cell.length_b   1.000
_cell.length_c   1.000
_cell.angle_alpha   90.00
_cell.angle_beta   90.00
_cell.angle_gamma   90.00
#
_symmetry.space_group_name_H-M   'P 1'
#
loop_
_entity.id
_entity.type
_entity.pdbx_description
1 polymer ?
#
loop_
_entity_poly.entity_id
_entity_poly.type
_entity_poly.pdbx_seq_one_letter_code
_entity_poly.pdbx_strand_id
1 'polypeptide(L)'
;MGERWSEKHAWEWYNSIPWLRGCNFLSSDCCNRIDQLQEEGFEKRLTTADRELELASSIGYNTIRMILQFEVWDEQHDGFMQRLDRYLHTADKHGISVMLCFGNDCCVPKDENYKPLRMGKQHYDWGYHGGRANSPHAHFKEVGYNILDDPD
;
A
#
# COMPACT_ATOMS: atom_id res chain seq x y z
N MET A 1 -9.38 -18.76 12.31
CA MET A 1 -8.17 -18.76 11.45
C MET A 1 -8.39 -19.80 10.36
N GLY A 2 -8.18 -19.43 9.08
CA GLY A 2 -8.23 -20.39 7.98
C GLY A 2 -7.09 -21.40 8.09
N GLU A 3 -7.31 -22.62 7.59
CA GLU A 3 -6.24 -23.61 7.53
C GLU A 3 -5.12 -23.16 6.56
N ARG A 4 -3.90 -23.48 6.91
CA ARG A 4 -2.76 -23.26 6.02
C ARG A 4 -2.92 -24.11 4.75
N TRP A 5 -2.67 -23.52 3.60
CA TRP A 5 -2.65 -24.25 2.34
C TRP A 5 -1.66 -25.42 2.37
N SER A 6 -2.06 -26.55 1.81
CA SER A 6 -1.12 -27.63 1.55
C SER A 6 -0.13 -27.21 0.46
N GLU A 7 1.06 -27.81 0.44
CA GLU A 7 2.06 -27.59 -0.60
C GLU A 7 1.48 -27.82 -2.00
N LYS A 8 0.71 -28.91 -2.16
CA LYS A 8 0.05 -29.23 -3.42
C LYS A 8 -0.89 -28.11 -3.88
N HIS A 9 -1.73 -27.61 -2.99
CA HIS A 9 -2.66 -26.51 -3.32
C HIS A 9 -1.93 -25.21 -3.67
N ALA A 10 -0.84 -24.90 -2.96
CA ALA A 10 -0.01 -23.72 -3.27
C ALA A 10 0.62 -23.82 -4.67
N TRP A 11 1.11 -25.00 -5.05
CA TRP A 11 1.69 -25.22 -6.38
C TRP A 11 0.63 -25.25 -7.49
N GLU A 12 -0.54 -25.82 -7.26
CA GLU A 12 -1.67 -25.76 -8.20
C GLU A 12 -2.08 -24.33 -8.48
N TRP A 13 -2.22 -23.50 -7.42
CA TRP A 13 -2.52 -22.09 -7.57
C TRP A 13 -1.42 -21.37 -8.33
N TYR A 14 -0.15 -21.52 -7.93
CA TYR A 14 0.98 -20.87 -8.58
C TYR A 14 1.06 -21.19 -10.07
N ASN A 15 0.84 -22.45 -10.45
CA ASN A 15 0.88 -22.88 -11.84
C ASN A 15 -0.36 -22.46 -12.65
N SER A 16 -1.44 -22.05 -12.00
CA SER A 16 -2.66 -21.57 -12.65
C SER A 16 -2.60 -20.09 -13.04
N ILE A 17 -1.68 -19.33 -12.47
CA ILE A 17 -1.55 -17.89 -12.75
C ILE A 17 -0.45 -17.62 -13.77
N PRO A 18 -0.60 -16.59 -14.62
CA PRO A 18 0.44 -16.20 -15.56
C PRO A 18 1.66 -15.64 -14.81
N TRP A 19 2.80 -15.59 -15.49
CA TRP A 19 4.00 -14.93 -14.95
C TRP A 19 3.66 -13.50 -14.52
N LEU A 20 3.91 -13.18 -13.24
CA LEU A 20 3.59 -11.87 -12.67
C LEU A 20 4.58 -10.82 -13.16
N ARG A 21 4.06 -9.75 -13.71
CA ARG A 21 4.80 -8.58 -14.21
C ARG A 21 4.16 -7.34 -13.62
N GLY A 22 4.92 -6.55 -12.89
CA GLY A 22 4.36 -5.38 -12.24
C GLY A 22 5.36 -4.55 -11.46
N CYS A 23 4.85 -3.66 -10.63
CA CYS A 23 5.65 -2.71 -9.84
C CYS A 23 5.04 -2.42 -8.48
N ASN A 24 5.77 -1.71 -7.63
CA ASN A 24 5.17 -1.00 -6.51
C ASN A 24 4.30 0.13 -7.07
N PHE A 25 3.08 0.22 -6.58
CA PHE A 25 2.11 1.19 -7.09
C PHE A 25 1.64 2.15 -6.01
N LEU A 26 1.69 3.41 -6.35
CA LEU A 26 1.10 4.54 -5.64
C LEU A 26 0.64 5.52 -6.73
N SER A 27 -0.64 5.93 -6.72
CA SER A 27 -1.16 6.86 -7.73
C SER A 27 -0.37 8.16 -7.75
N SER A 28 -0.15 8.72 -8.92
CA SER A 28 0.71 9.89 -9.12
C SER A 28 0.23 11.16 -8.40
N ASP A 29 -1.03 11.19 -8.00
CA ASP A 29 -1.62 12.30 -7.23
C ASP A 29 -1.65 12.06 -5.71
N CYS A 30 -1.07 10.95 -5.24
CA CYS A 30 -0.86 10.69 -3.83
C CYS A 30 0.46 11.27 -3.35
N CYS A 31 0.44 12.05 -2.26
CA CYS A 31 1.67 12.53 -1.62
C CYS A 31 2.39 11.43 -0.84
N ASN A 32 1.63 10.48 -0.30
CA ASN A 32 2.11 9.34 0.46
C ASN A 32 1.05 8.24 0.49
N ARG A 33 1.29 7.18 1.28
CA ARG A 33 0.40 6.02 1.38
C ARG A 33 -0.90 6.30 2.15
N ILE A 34 -0.93 7.34 3.00
CA ILE A 34 -2.17 7.81 3.64
C ILE A 34 -3.16 8.23 2.56
N ASP A 35 -2.70 9.05 1.62
CA ASP A 35 -3.53 9.57 0.52
C ASP A 35 -4.21 8.46 -0.29
N GLN A 36 -3.59 7.31 -0.40
CA GLN A 36 -4.08 6.24 -1.25
C GLN A 36 -5.45 5.69 -0.80
N LEU A 37 -5.68 5.61 0.52
CA LEU A 37 -6.88 4.99 1.08
C LEU A 37 -7.60 5.81 2.15
N GLN A 38 -7.11 7.00 2.54
CA GLN A 38 -7.89 7.85 3.42
C GLN A 38 -9.18 8.35 2.74
N GLU A 39 -10.18 8.74 3.54
CA GLU A 39 -11.46 9.22 3.03
C GLU A 39 -11.31 10.52 2.22
N GLU A 40 -10.52 11.46 2.75
CA GLU A 40 -10.29 12.75 2.10
C GLU A 40 -9.65 12.58 0.72
N GLY A 41 -10.39 12.96 -0.31
CA GLY A 41 -9.94 12.93 -1.70
C GLY A 41 -9.91 11.55 -2.35
N PHE A 42 -10.42 10.51 -1.72
CA PHE A 42 -10.40 9.13 -2.22
C PHE A 42 -10.99 9.00 -3.63
N GLU A 43 -12.14 9.58 -3.90
CA GLU A 43 -12.83 9.46 -5.20
C GLU A 43 -11.96 9.97 -6.37
N LYS A 44 -11.32 11.10 -6.15
CA LYS A 44 -10.40 11.68 -7.15
C LYS A 44 -9.21 10.76 -7.38
N ARG A 45 -8.59 10.27 -6.30
CA ARG A 45 -7.41 9.39 -6.37
C ARG A 45 -7.74 8.03 -6.97
N LEU A 46 -8.92 7.50 -6.68
CA LEU A 46 -9.39 6.27 -7.32
C LEU A 46 -9.55 6.45 -8.84
N THR A 47 -10.05 7.61 -9.28
CA THR A 47 -10.13 7.95 -10.70
C THR A 47 -8.75 8.04 -11.36
N THR A 48 -7.77 8.62 -10.65
CA THR A 48 -6.37 8.64 -11.13
C THR A 48 -5.79 7.23 -11.18
N ALA A 49 -6.01 6.42 -10.14
CA ALA A 49 -5.57 5.03 -10.11
C ALA A 49 -6.18 4.21 -11.23
N ASP A 50 -7.48 4.36 -11.53
CA ASP A 50 -8.18 3.66 -12.63
C ASP A 50 -7.47 3.90 -13.97
N ARG A 51 -7.19 5.16 -14.29
CA ARG A 51 -6.46 5.54 -15.51
C ARG A 51 -5.04 4.97 -15.56
N GLU A 52 -4.33 5.02 -14.43
CA GLU A 52 -2.93 4.56 -14.37
C GLU A 52 -2.82 3.04 -14.39
N LEU A 53 -3.80 2.33 -13.82
CA LEU A 53 -3.90 0.87 -13.92
C LEU A 53 -4.25 0.42 -15.35
N GLU A 54 -5.11 1.16 -16.04
CA GLU A 54 -5.38 0.93 -17.46
C GLU A 54 -4.09 1.07 -18.30
N LEU A 55 -3.32 2.13 -18.05
CA LEU A 55 -2.03 2.31 -18.70
C LEU A 55 -1.05 1.18 -18.37
N ALA A 56 -0.94 0.79 -17.11
CA ALA A 56 -0.09 -0.31 -16.67
C ALA A 56 -0.47 -1.63 -17.36
N SER A 57 -1.76 -1.94 -17.44
CA SER A 57 -2.27 -3.09 -18.17
C SER A 57 -1.92 -3.04 -19.67
N SER A 58 -2.06 -1.87 -20.30
CA SER A 58 -1.79 -1.69 -21.74
C SER A 58 -0.32 -1.95 -22.12
N ILE A 59 0.61 -1.76 -21.18
CA ILE A 59 2.03 -2.06 -21.38
C ILE A 59 2.44 -3.46 -20.88
N GLY A 60 1.47 -4.29 -20.49
CA GLY A 60 1.65 -5.69 -20.17
C GLY A 60 1.83 -6.01 -18.68
N TYR A 61 1.55 -5.10 -17.78
CA TYR A 61 1.48 -5.41 -16.34
C TYR A 61 0.21 -6.21 -16.05
N ASN A 62 0.33 -7.17 -15.14
CA ASN A 62 -0.78 -7.97 -14.63
C ASN A 62 -0.81 -8.06 -13.11
N THR A 63 0.09 -7.34 -12.44
CA THR A 63 0.12 -7.24 -10.97
C THR A 63 0.69 -5.90 -10.53
N ILE A 64 0.27 -5.47 -9.35
CA ILE A 64 0.89 -4.37 -8.60
C ILE A 64 1.11 -4.80 -7.15
N ARG A 65 2.09 -4.19 -6.49
CA ARG A 65 2.26 -4.29 -5.05
C ARG A 65 1.79 -3.00 -4.40
N MET A 66 0.80 -3.12 -3.52
CA MET A 66 0.21 -2.02 -2.77
C MET A 66 0.56 -2.16 -1.30
N ILE A 67 1.16 -1.13 -0.72
CA ILE A 67 1.49 -1.10 0.70
C ILE A 67 0.36 -0.39 1.44
N LEU A 68 -0.25 -1.08 2.39
CA LEU A 68 -1.30 -0.54 3.22
C LEU A 68 -0.70 0.26 4.38
N GLN A 69 -1.29 1.42 4.66
CA GLN A 69 -0.85 2.26 5.75
C GLN A 69 -1.72 1.97 6.99
N PHE A 70 -1.07 1.55 8.07
CA PHE A 70 -1.72 1.13 9.30
C PHE A 70 -2.60 2.24 9.88
N GLU A 71 -2.12 3.47 9.94
CA GLU A 71 -2.85 4.60 10.52
C GLU A 71 -4.19 4.87 9.82
N VAL A 72 -4.31 4.57 8.50
CA VAL A 72 -5.60 4.71 7.81
C VAL A 72 -6.57 3.63 8.24
N TRP A 73 -6.10 2.41 8.42
CA TRP A 73 -6.91 1.31 8.93
C TRP A 73 -7.36 1.58 10.39
N ASP A 74 -6.45 2.02 11.24
CA ASP A 74 -6.69 2.29 12.65
C ASP A 74 -7.73 3.42 12.84
N GLU A 75 -7.53 4.57 12.19
CA GLU A 75 -8.41 5.73 12.36
C GLU A 75 -9.72 5.65 11.56
N GLN A 76 -9.79 4.87 10.48
CA GLN A 76 -10.93 4.84 9.55
C GLN A 76 -11.38 3.41 9.19
N HIS A 77 -11.30 2.48 10.13
CA HIS A 77 -11.44 1.04 9.93
C HIS A 77 -12.52 0.61 8.93
N ASP A 78 -13.79 0.93 9.16
CA ASP A 78 -14.89 0.50 8.30
C ASP A 78 -14.83 1.15 6.91
N GLY A 79 -14.51 2.42 6.85
CA GLY A 79 -14.32 3.14 5.61
C GLY A 79 -13.09 2.66 4.83
N PHE A 80 -12.02 2.31 5.52
CA PHE A 80 -10.82 1.73 4.91
C PHE A 80 -11.14 0.43 4.16
N MET A 81 -11.86 -0.50 4.78
CA MET A 81 -12.23 -1.78 4.15
C MET A 81 -13.07 -1.58 2.89
N GLN A 82 -14.03 -0.66 2.92
CA GLN A 82 -14.86 -0.33 1.76
C GLN A 82 -14.04 0.29 0.62
N ARG A 83 -13.12 1.20 0.95
CA ARG A 83 -12.24 1.84 -0.05
C ARG A 83 -11.23 0.87 -0.63
N LEU A 84 -10.68 -0.03 0.19
CA LEU A 84 -9.79 -1.09 -0.27
C LEU A 84 -10.52 -2.02 -1.24
N ASP A 85 -11.72 -2.47 -0.91
CA ASP A 85 -12.54 -3.31 -1.79
C ASP A 85 -12.76 -2.65 -3.15
N ARG A 86 -13.15 -1.37 -3.17
CA ARG A 86 -13.33 -0.60 -4.40
C ARG A 86 -12.04 -0.47 -5.20
N TYR A 87 -10.91 -0.29 -4.51
CA TYR A 87 -9.60 -0.23 -5.17
C TYR A 87 -9.23 -1.56 -5.82
N LEU A 88 -9.48 -2.68 -5.15
CA LEU A 88 -9.25 -4.02 -5.69
C LEU A 88 -10.13 -4.30 -6.91
N HIS A 89 -11.42 -3.91 -6.86
CA HIS A 89 -12.30 -4.02 -8.02
C HIS A 89 -11.82 -3.16 -9.21
N THR A 90 -11.28 -1.97 -8.92
CA THR A 90 -10.71 -1.11 -9.97
C THR A 90 -9.51 -1.77 -10.63
N ALA A 91 -8.63 -2.42 -9.87
CA ALA A 91 -7.50 -3.15 -10.42
C ALA A 91 -7.94 -4.38 -11.23
N ASP A 92 -8.90 -5.15 -10.71
CA ASP A 92 -9.45 -6.34 -11.36
C ASP A 92 -10.09 -6.02 -12.71
N LYS A 93 -10.78 -4.89 -12.82
CA LYS A 93 -11.35 -4.37 -14.09
C LYS A 93 -10.30 -4.29 -15.21
N HIS A 94 -9.05 -4.04 -14.88
CA HIS A 94 -7.93 -3.97 -15.81
C HIS A 94 -7.10 -5.26 -15.89
N GLY A 95 -7.56 -6.35 -15.25
CA GLY A 95 -6.84 -7.62 -15.20
C GLY A 95 -5.56 -7.56 -14.37
N ILE A 96 -5.50 -6.65 -13.39
CA ILE A 96 -4.34 -6.46 -12.52
C ILE A 96 -4.63 -7.05 -11.14
N SER A 97 -3.85 -8.07 -10.77
CA SER A 97 -3.85 -8.63 -9.41
C SER A 97 -3.10 -7.71 -8.44
N VAL A 98 -3.58 -7.60 -7.22
CA VAL A 98 -2.96 -6.75 -6.21
C VAL A 98 -2.29 -7.59 -5.12
N MET A 99 -0.98 -7.43 -4.98
CA MET A 99 -0.22 -7.98 -3.86
C MET A 99 -0.29 -6.98 -2.70
N LEU A 100 -1.07 -7.29 -1.68
CA LEU A 100 -1.21 -6.45 -0.48
C LEU A 100 -0.02 -6.67 0.47
N CYS A 101 0.60 -5.57 0.91
CA CYS A 101 1.62 -5.56 1.94
C CYS A 101 1.00 -4.98 3.22
N PHE A 102 0.71 -5.84 4.20
CA PHE A 102 0.03 -5.46 5.44
C PHE A 102 0.97 -4.82 6.45
N GLY A 103 2.16 -5.35 6.65
CA GLY A 103 3.16 -4.80 7.55
C GLY A 103 4.33 -4.22 6.76
N ASN A 104 4.62 -2.95 6.97
CA ASN A 104 5.76 -2.30 6.34
C ASN A 104 6.42 -1.36 7.34
N ASP A 105 7.33 -1.91 8.10
CA ASP A 105 8.13 -1.19 9.09
C ASP A 105 9.38 -0.55 8.48
N CYS A 106 9.43 -0.48 7.16
CA CYS A 106 10.53 0.16 6.47
C CYS A 106 10.52 1.66 6.77
N CYS A 107 11.58 2.11 7.41
CA CYS A 107 11.93 3.53 7.44
C CYS A 107 11.06 4.41 8.36
N VAL A 108 10.63 3.90 9.48
CA VAL A 108 10.17 4.75 10.59
C VAL A 108 11.38 5.07 11.46
N PRO A 109 11.89 6.32 11.45
CA PRO A 109 13.04 6.65 12.27
C PRO A 109 12.66 6.65 13.75
N LYS A 110 13.53 6.11 14.59
CA LYS A 110 13.44 6.28 16.03
C LYS A 110 13.89 7.68 16.39
N ASP A 111 12.95 8.61 16.38
CA ASP A 111 13.19 10.02 16.67
C ASP A 111 12.15 10.48 17.69
N GLU A 112 12.60 11.10 18.78
CA GLU A 112 11.72 11.69 19.79
C GLU A 112 10.78 12.78 19.22
N ASN A 113 11.14 13.34 18.06
CA ASN A 113 10.33 14.30 17.33
C ASN A 113 9.44 13.63 16.27
N TYR A 114 9.52 12.29 16.14
CA TYR A 114 8.67 11.58 15.20
C TYR A 114 7.20 11.74 15.57
N LYS A 115 6.44 12.25 14.62
CA LYS A 115 4.99 12.30 14.73
C LYS A 115 4.40 11.29 13.77
N PRO A 116 3.52 10.40 14.24
CA PRO A 116 2.76 9.51 13.37
C PRO A 116 2.09 10.31 12.25
N LEU A 117 1.98 9.71 11.09
CA LEU A 117 1.18 10.27 10.01
C LEU A 117 -0.27 10.42 10.50
N ARG A 118 -0.95 11.48 10.07
CA ARG A 118 -2.33 11.76 10.42
C ARG A 118 -3.18 11.84 9.16
N MET A 119 -4.45 11.51 9.28
CA MET A 119 -5.43 11.73 8.21
C MET A 119 -5.53 13.21 7.86
N GLY A 120 -6.08 13.51 6.70
CA GLY A 120 -6.26 14.86 6.18
C GLY A 120 -5.25 15.21 5.09
N LYS A 121 -5.04 16.51 4.88
CA LYS A 121 -4.15 16.99 3.81
C LYS A 121 -2.72 16.53 4.03
N GLN A 122 -2.22 15.76 3.08
CA GLN A 122 -0.85 15.29 3.07
C GLN A 122 0.08 16.29 2.35
N HIS A 123 1.37 16.21 2.69
CA HIS A 123 2.42 16.99 2.06
C HIS A 123 3.45 16.03 1.45
N TYR A 124 3.84 16.31 0.22
CA TYR A 124 4.87 15.56 -0.46
C TYR A 124 6.25 15.87 0.16
N ASP A 125 6.98 14.81 0.45
CA ASP A 125 8.33 14.92 0.97
C ASP A 125 9.30 14.14 0.06
N TRP A 126 10.18 14.88 -0.61
CA TRP A 126 11.06 14.34 -1.64
C TRP A 126 12.11 13.36 -1.16
N GLY A 127 12.41 13.38 0.09
CA GLY A 127 13.51 12.59 0.59
C GLY A 127 13.18 11.16 0.93
N TYR A 128 11.93 10.75 0.82
CA TYR A 128 11.48 9.52 1.41
C TYR A 128 10.67 8.62 0.49
N HIS A 129 11.03 7.36 0.52
CA HIS A 129 10.28 6.24 -0.03
C HIS A 129 8.87 6.14 0.57
N GLY A 130 7.88 6.71 -0.09
CA GLY A 130 6.52 6.84 0.40
C GLY A 130 6.15 8.23 0.88
N GLY A 131 6.92 9.26 0.51
CA GLY A 131 6.54 10.65 0.67
C GLY A 131 6.83 11.28 2.04
N ARG A 132 7.85 10.79 2.75
CA ARG A 132 8.32 11.33 4.04
C ARG A 132 9.73 11.92 3.93
N ALA A 133 10.08 12.77 4.94
CA ALA A 133 11.41 13.32 5.08
C ALA A 133 12.50 12.25 5.10
N ASN A 134 13.59 12.55 4.43
CA ASN A 134 14.74 11.68 4.38
C ASN A 134 15.36 11.59 5.76
N SER A 135 15.25 10.42 6.38
CA SER A 135 16.02 10.15 7.58
C SER A 135 17.49 9.95 7.19
N PRO A 136 18.45 10.54 7.90
CA PRO A 136 19.85 10.23 7.70
C PRO A 136 20.09 8.72 7.75
N HIS A 137 21.00 8.23 6.92
CA HIS A 137 21.29 6.79 6.77
C HIS A 137 21.53 6.05 8.10
N ALA A 138 21.98 6.76 9.13
CA ALA A 138 22.15 6.20 10.47
C ALA A 138 20.81 5.77 11.11
N HIS A 139 19.72 6.42 10.78
CA HIS A 139 18.39 6.16 11.34
C HIS A 139 17.69 4.96 10.71
N PHE A 140 18.12 4.51 9.54
CA PHE A 140 17.56 3.29 8.90
C PHE A 140 17.80 2.01 9.70
N LYS A 141 18.72 2.03 10.67
CA LYS A 141 19.02 0.87 11.51
C LYS A 141 18.23 0.85 12.81
N GLU A 142 17.56 1.95 13.15
CA GLU A 142 16.76 2.05 14.35
C GLU A 142 15.30 2.31 13.99
N VAL A 143 14.48 1.29 14.12
CA VAL A 143 13.03 1.40 13.90
C VAL A 143 12.41 1.99 15.16
N GLY A 144 11.68 3.09 15.02
CA GLY A 144 11.02 3.75 16.15
C GLY A 144 9.65 3.17 16.48
N TYR A 145 8.99 2.59 15.49
CA TYR A 145 7.69 1.95 15.61
C TYR A 145 7.66 0.70 14.74
N ASN A 146 7.18 -0.38 15.29
CA ASN A 146 7.05 -1.66 14.61
C ASN A 146 5.63 -2.19 14.85
N ILE A 147 4.83 -2.26 13.80
CA ILE A 147 3.44 -2.75 13.86
C ILE A 147 3.36 -4.17 14.43
N LEU A 148 4.39 -4.99 14.16
CA LEU A 148 4.41 -6.37 14.63
C LEU A 148 4.69 -6.52 16.12
N ASP A 149 5.24 -5.48 16.74
CA ASP A 149 5.53 -5.43 18.18
C ASP A 149 4.44 -4.67 18.95
N ASP A 150 3.44 -4.10 18.26
CA ASP A 150 2.31 -3.42 18.88
C ASP A 150 1.33 -4.47 19.44
N PRO A 151 1.07 -4.47 20.76
CA PRO A 151 0.19 -5.45 21.39
C PRO A 151 -1.30 -5.16 21.19
N ASP A 152 -1.69 -3.94 20.75
CA ASP A 152 -3.06 -3.50 20.55
C ASP A 152 -3.39 -3.57 19.03
#